data_787fde261c9648a7e21c3dead6c1bd85
#
_entry.id   787fde261c9648a7e21c3dead6c1bd85
#
_cell.length_a   1.000
_cell.length_b   1.000
_cell.length_c   1.000
_cell.angle_alpha   90.00
_cell.angle_beta   90.00
_cell.angle_gamma   90.00
#
_symmetry.space_group_name_H-M   'P 1'
#
loop_
_entity.id
_entity.type
_entity.pdbx_description
1 polymer ?
#
loop_
_entity_poly.entity_id
_entity_poly.type
_entity_poly.pdbx_seq_one_letter_code
_entity_poly.pdbx_strand_id
1 'polypeptide(L)'
;MERLADFIRKERITHVIDATHPFAAEMSRHAVEACAETRIPLLALERAPWLRSAGDKWIEAPDIDAAVAALPAQRSRVFLAIGRQHLAPFGAKPQHAYTLRFVDAPDGALPLPNAEVIVSRGPFTLEGDRQLMRSRGIEFLVARNSGGGGARAKIDAARELALPVIMIARPALPERPRVESVDEVLAWLRHDARLGA
;
A
#
# COMPACT_ATOMS: atom_id res chain seq x y z
N MET A 1 2.63 12.57 -23.11
CA MET A 1 3.53 11.92 -22.13
C MET A 1 4.27 10.83 -22.88
N GLU A 2 5.60 10.80 -22.82
CA GLU A 2 6.43 9.76 -23.48
C GLU A 2 6.07 8.39 -22.87
N ARG A 3 5.90 7.36 -23.69
CA ARG A 3 5.66 6.00 -23.20
C ARG A 3 6.93 5.45 -22.57
N LEU A 4 6.80 4.61 -21.55
CA LEU A 4 7.95 3.99 -20.87
C LEU A 4 8.84 3.21 -21.85
N ALA A 5 8.25 2.52 -22.83
CA ALA A 5 8.98 1.82 -23.88
C ALA A 5 9.87 2.76 -24.74
N ASP A 6 9.36 3.94 -25.04
CA ASP A 6 10.10 4.94 -25.82
C ASP A 6 11.28 5.51 -25.00
N PHE A 7 11.05 5.75 -23.72
CA PHE A 7 12.11 6.15 -22.78
C PHE A 7 13.21 5.09 -22.67
N ILE A 8 12.82 3.81 -22.50
CA ILE A 8 13.77 2.68 -22.45
C ILE A 8 14.67 2.64 -23.69
N ARG A 9 14.10 2.80 -24.88
CA ARG A 9 14.87 2.81 -26.15
C ARG A 9 15.78 4.03 -26.27
N LYS A 10 15.25 5.20 -25.99
CA LYS A 10 15.96 6.48 -26.10
C LYS A 10 17.16 6.53 -25.16
N GLU A 11 16.98 6.16 -23.92
CA GLU A 11 18.02 6.21 -22.89
C GLU A 11 18.89 4.93 -22.86
N ARG A 12 18.66 3.98 -23.79
CA ARG A 12 19.39 2.72 -23.90
C ARG A 12 19.41 1.95 -22.56
N ILE A 13 18.27 1.92 -21.87
CA ILE A 13 18.12 1.19 -20.62
C ILE A 13 18.31 -0.30 -20.89
N THR A 14 19.13 -0.96 -20.09
CA THR A 14 19.45 -2.39 -20.23
C THR A 14 18.65 -3.26 -19.28
N HIS A 15 18.21 -2.73 -18.13
CA HIS A 15 17.48 -3.44 -17.10
C HIS A 15 16.46 -2.53 -16.45
N VAL A 16 15.33 -3.06 -16.07
CA VAL A 16 14.30 -2.32 -15.33
C VAL A 16 14.04 -3.01 -13.98
N ILE A 17 14.07 -2.22 -12.91
CA ILE A 17 13.69 -2.66 -11.57
C ILE A 17 12.38 -1.98 -11.19
N ASP A 18 11.29 -2.77 -11.08
CA ASP A 18 10.03 -2.29 -10.54
C ASP A 18 10.07 -2.34 -9.00
N ALA A 19 10.47 -1.24 -8.39
CA ALA A 19 10.48 -1.05 -6.94
C ALA A 19 9.28 -0.21 -6.46
N THR A 20 8.20 -0.15 -7.24
CA THR A 20 7.02 0.62 -6.91
C THR A 20 6.26 0.02 -5.71
N HIS A 21 5.38 0.81 -5.12
CA HIS A 21 4.56 0.32 -4.02
C HIS A 21 3.64 -0.81 -4.51
N PRO A 22 3.42 -1.91 -3.73
CA PRO A 22 2.60 -3.05 -4.16
C PRO A 22 1.16 -2.73 -4.63
N PHE A 23 0.67 -1.53 -4.33
CA PHE A 23 -0.62 -1.00 -4.80
C PHE A 23 -0.52 -0.06 -6.00
N ALA A 24 0.66 0.13 -6.57
CA ALA A 24 0.86 0.89 -7.80
C ALA A 24 0.68 0.01 -9.06
N ALA A 25 -0.45 -0.69 -9.13
CA ALA A 25 -0.72 -1.74 -10.11
C ALA A 25 -0.58 -1.27 -11.56
N GLU A 26 -1.00 -0.05 -11.83
CA GLU A 26 -0.90 0.55 -13.17
C GLU A 26 0.56 0.74 -13.59
N MET A 27 1.40 1.27 -12.70
CA MET A 27 2.82 1.43 -12.98
C MET A 27 3.53 0.10 -13.20
N SER A 28 3.22 -0.91 -12.38
CA SER A 28 3.78 -2.25 -12.56
C SER A 28 3.33 -2.91 -13.88
N ARG A 29 2.05 -2.73 -14.30
CA ARG A 29 1.59 -3.22 -15.60
C ARG A 29 2.32 -2.52 -16.75
N HIS A 30 2.47 -1.20 -16.70
CA HIS A 30 3.22 -0.44 -17.70
C HIS A 30 4.69 -0.89 -17.76
N ALA A 31 5.31 -1.21 -16.62
CA ALA A 31 6.67 -1.75 -16.61
C ALA A 31 6.74 -3.12 -17.31
N VAL A 32 5.80 -4.03 -17.02
CA VAL A 32 5.74 -5.34 -17.68
C VAL A 32 5.54 -5.21 -19.18
N GLU A 33 4.58 -4.38 -19.62
CA GLU A 33 4.27 -4.16 -21.03
C GLU A 33 5.46 -3.53 -21.78
N ALA A 34 6.05 -2.48 -21.23
CA ALA A 34 7.20 -1.79 -21.85
C ALA A 34 8.43 -2.70 -21.95
N CYS A 35 8.72 -3.50 -20.93
CA CYS A 35 9.83 -4.44 -20.94
C CYS A 35 9.60 -5.58 -21.92
N ALA A 36 8.38 -6.10 -22.04
CA ALA A 36 8.03 -7.11 -23.04
C ALA A 36 8.18 -6.55 -24.47
N GLU A 37 7.70 -5.32 -24.73
CA GLU A 37 7.82 -4.65 -26.03
C GLU A 37 9.27 -4.38 -26.44
N THR A 38 10.10 -3.98 -25.48
CA THR A 38 11.51 -3.63 -25.72
C THR A 38 12.48 -4.80 -25.57
N ARG A 39 12.00 -5.94 -25.08
CA ARG A 39 12.79 -7.13 -24.74
C ARG A 39 13.87 -6.85 -23.69
N ILE A 40 13.61 -5.91 -22.82
CA ILE A 40 14.50 -5.58 -21.71
C ILE A 40 14.12 -6.38 -20.46
N PRO A 41 15.08 -6.99 -19.75
CA PRO A 41 14.82 -7.72 -18.51
C PRO A 41 14.14 -6.85 -17.45
N LEU A 42 13.12 -7.41 -16.81
CA LEU A 42 12.40 -6.79 -15.68
C LEU A 42 12.54 -7.65 -14.43
N LEU A 43 12.87 -7.02 -13.31
CA LEU A 43 12.80 -7.63 -11.98
C LEU A 43 11.96 -6.75 -11.04
N ALA A 44 11.04 -7.33 -10.31
CA ALA A 44 10.30 -6.61 -9.27
C ALA A 44 10.98 -6.77 -7.90
N LEU A 45 11.21 -5.65 -7.22
CA LEU A 45 11.58 -5.62 -5.80
C LEU A 45 10.29 -5.42 -4.99
N GLU A 46 9.77 -6.48 -4.41
CA GLU A 46 8.46 -6.46 -3.77
C GLU A 46 8.51 -7.07 -2.38
N ARG A 47 8.17 -6.30 -1.36
CA ARG A 47 8.13 -6.76 0.04
C ARG A 47 7.09 -7.87 0.20
N ALA A 48 7.39 -8.91 1.00
CA ALA A 48 6.41 -9.92 1.37
C ALA A 48 5.15 -9.29 1.98
N PRO A 49 3.94 -9.76 1.61
CA PRO A 49 2.71 -9.31 2.25
C PRO A 49 2.71 -9.67 3.73
N TRP A 50 1.98 -8.92 4.51
CA TRP A 50 1.70 -9.32 5.89
C TRP A 50 0.79 -10.54 5.88
N LEU A 51 1.14 -11.50 6.71
CA LEU A 51 0.33 -12.67 6.97
C LEU A 51 -0.42 -12.49 8.28
N ARG A 52 -1.62 -13.02 8.33
CA ARG A 52 -2.44 -13.06 9.54
C ARG A 52 -1.74 -13.87 10.63
N SER A 53 -1.71 -13.33 11.84
CA SER A 53 -1.14 -13.95 13.02
C SER A 53 -2.20 -14.19 14.07
N ALA A 54 -1.86 -14.99 15.09
CA ALA A 54 -2.75 -15.20 16.23
C ALA A 54 -3.13 -13.86 16.88
N GLY A 55 -4.40 -13.67 17.20
CA GLY A 55 -4.94 -12.43 17.75
C GLY A 55 -5.37 -11.40 16.72
N ASP A 56 -5.00 -11.53 15.45
CA ASP A 56 -5.49 -10.65 14.39
C ASP A 56 -6.98 -10.85 14.12
N LYS A 57 -7.72 -9.76 14.09
CA LYS A 57 -9.14 -9.74 13.71
C LYS A 57 -9.28 -9.13 12.30
N TRP A 58 -8.67 -9.78 11.31
CA TRP A 58 -8.74 -9.29 9.93
C TRP A 58 -10.04 -9.68 9.25
N ILE A 59 -10.63 -8.70 8.58
CA ILE A 59 -11.70 -8.83 7.61
C ILE A 59 -11.03 -8.56 6.26
N GLU A 60 -10.86 -9.59 5.44
CA GLU A 60 -10.21 -9.46 4.15
C GLU A 60 -11.15 -8.80 3.14
N ALA A 61 -10.64 -7.80 2.42
CA ALA A 61 -11.34 -7.11 1.37
C ALA A 61 -10.50 -7.15 0.08
N PRO A 62 -11.04 -7.64 -1.04
CA PRO A 62 -10.28 -7.71 -2.30
C PRO A 62 -9.93 -6.33 -2.86
N ASP A 63 -10.73 -5.31 -2.57
CA ASP A 63 -10.59 -3.94 -3.08
C ASP A 63 -11.15 -2.90 -2.10
N ILE A 64 -11.15 -1.64 -2.53
CA ILE A 64 -11.67 -0.50 -1.75
C ILE A 64 -13.18 -0.60 -1.54
N ASP A 65 -13.93 -1.00 -2.55
CA ASP A 65 -15.40 -1.04 -2.48
C ASP A 65 -15.85 -2.12 -1.50
N ALA A 66 -15.20 -3.28 -1.52
CA ALA A 66 -15.41 -4.33 -0.54
C ALA A 66 -15.00 -3.89 0.88
N ALA A 67 -13.94 -3.08 1.01
CA ALA A 67 -13.56 -2.53 2.32
C ALA A 67 -14.60 -1.54 2.86
N VAL A 68 -15.21 -0.72 2.01
CA VAL A 68 -16.34 0.15 2.36
C VAL A 68 -17.55 -0.67 2.76
N ALA A 69 -17.88 -1.73 2.00
CA ALA A 69 -19.01 -2.61 2.30
C ALA A 69 -18.83 -3.35 3.65
N ALA A 70 -17.59 -3.71 4.01
CA ALA A 70 -17.26 -4.38 5.26
C ALA A 70 -17.41 -3.49 6.52
N LEU A 71 -17.49 -2.17 6.36
CA LEU A 71 -17.77 -1.27 7.47
C LEU A 71 -19.23 -1.45 7.96
N PRO A 72 -19.47 -1.41 9.28
CA PRO A 72 -20.80 -1.62 9.83
C PRO A 72 -21.79 -0.53 9.39
N ALA A 73 -23.08 -0.83 9.53
CA ALA A 73 -24.15 0.17 9.28
C ALA A 73 -24.20 1.23 10.39
N GLN A 74 -23.88 0.85 11.63
CA GLN A 74 -23.86 1.73 12.79
C GLN A 74 -22.64 2.67 12.72
N ARG A 75 -22.83 3.89 13.25
CA ARG A 75 -21.75 4.87 13.38
C ARG A 75 -20.58 4.27 14.14
N SER A 76 -19.39 4.41 13.59
CA SER A 76 -18.13 3.97 14.20
C SER A 76 -17.00 4.97 13.94
N ARG A 77 -15.94 4.88 14.74
CA ARG A 77 -14.70 5.63 14.56
C ARG A 77 -13.70 4.76 13.78
N VAL A 78 -13.36 5.20 12.59
CA VAL A 78 -12.58 4.43 11.62
C VAL A 78 -11.26 5.12 11.35
N PHE A 79 -10.14 4.43 11.57
CA PHE A 79 -8.84 4.90 11.11
C PHE A 79 -8.57 4.39 9.69
N LEU A 80 -8.56 5.32 8.71
CA LEU A 80 -8.23 5.01 7.31
C LEU A 80 -6.74 5.21 7.07
N ALA A 81 -5.97 4.12 7.13
CA ALA A 81 -4.54 4.12 6.83
C ALA A 81 -4.27 3.81 5.35
N ILE A 82 -4.91 4.58 4.47
CA ILE A 82 -4.85 4.47 3.00
C ILE A 82 -4.48 5.82 2.36
N GLY A 83 -4.10 5.78 1.08
CA GLY A 83 -3.75 7.01 0.36
C GLY A 83 -4.97 7.90 0.05
N ARG A 84 -4.74 9.21 -0.06
CA ARG A 84 -5.77 10.23 -0.32
C ARG A 84 -6.63 9.92 -1.54
N GLN A 85 -6.02 9.38 -2.61
CA GLN A 85 -6.70 9.03 -3.86
C GLN A 85 -7.76 7.92 -3.70
N HIS A 86 -7.81 7.25 -2.56
CA HIS A 86 -8.73 6.13 -2.29
C HIS A 86 -9.83 6.47 -1.28
N LEU A 87 -9.98 7.75 -0.90
CA LEU A 87 -10.95 8.15 0.13
C LEU A 87 -12.37 8.30 -0.39
N ALA A 88 -12.56 8.69 -1.64
CA ALA A 88 -13.87 9.03 -2.19
C ALA A 88 -14.94 7.94 -1.99
N PRO A 89 -14.66 6.63 -2.19
CA PRO A 89 -15.64 5.57 -1.95
C PRO A 89 -16.17 5.51 -0.51
N PHE A 90 -15.39 5.91 0.49
CA PHE A 90 -15.82 5.96 1.89
C PHE A 90 -16.86 7.05 2.18
N GLY A 91 -17.05 8.00 1.27
CA GLY A 91 -18.15 8.96 1.30
C GLY A 91 -19.53 8.32 1.24
N ALA A 92 -19.66 7.08 0.76
CA ALA A 92 -20.89 6.29 0.80
C ALA A 92 -21.30 5.88 2.24
N LYS A 93 -20.42 6.04 3.22
CA LYS A 93 -20.67 5.74 4.64
C LYS A 93 -20.47 7.00 5.50
N PRO A 94 -21.27 8.08 5.30
CA PRO A 94 -21.05 9.39 5.94
C PRO A 94 -21.33 9.40 7.44
N GLN A 95 -21.95 8.35 7.98
CA GLN A 95 -22.23 8.21 9.41
C GLN A 95 -20.96 7.98 10.26
N HIS A 96 -19.87 7.48 9.68
CA HIS A 96 -18.64 7.21 10.43
C HIS A 96 -17.84 8.48 10.70
N ALA A 97 -17.10 8.48 11.81
CA ALA A 97 -16.06 9.46 12.07
C ALA A 97 -14.71 8.89 11.60
N TYR A 98 -14.11 9.54 10.61
CA TYR A 98 -12.87 9.07 10.00
C TYR A 98 -11.67 9.80 10.58
N THR A 99 -10.65 9.05 10.99
CA THR A 99 -9.32 9.56 11.28
C THR A 99 -8.41 9.21 10.11
N LEU A 100 -7.71 10.21 9.57
CA LEU A 100 -6.80 10.08 8.43
C LEU A 100 -5.40 10.48 8.88
N ARG A 101 -4.37 9.79 8.36
CA ARG A 101 -2.99 10.20 8.60
C ARG A 101 -2.28 10.42 7.28
N PHE A 102 -1.76 11.64 7.11
CA PHE A 102 -1.00 12.04 5.94
C PHE A 102 0.40 12.52 6.33
N VAL A 103 1.32 12.45 5.39
CA VAL A 103 2.67 12.99 5.53
C VAL A 103 2.65 14.53 5.51
N ASP A 104 1.83 15.09 4.61
CA ASP A 104 1.65 16.52 4.44
C ASP A 104 0.15 16.88 4.55
N ALA A 105 -0.13 18.11 4.96
CA ALA A 105 -1.51 18.59 5.00
C ALA A 105 -2.16 18.50 3.62
N PRO A 106 -3.41 18.03 3.53
CA PRO A 106 -4.08 17.94 2.23
C PRO A 106 -4.45 19.34 1.73
N ASP A 107 -4.21 19.58 0.45
CA ASP A 107 -4.73 20.77 -0.22
C ASP A 107 -6.22 20.58 -0.53
N GLY A 108 -7.05 21.51 -0.02
CA GLY A 108 -8.49 21.55 -0.25
C GLY A 108 -9.33 20.53 0.55
N ALA A 109 -10.62 20.52 0.27
CA ALA A 109 -11.60 19.69 0.99
C ALA A 109 -11.40 18.19 0.74
N LEU A 110 -11.65 17.40 1.77
CA LEU A 110 -11.69 15.95 1.66
C LEU A 110 -13.08 15.47 1.26
N PRO A 111 -13.19 14.34 0.54
CA PRO A 111 -14.48 13.78 0.14
C PRO A 111 -15.22 13.07 1.30
N LEU A 112 -14.91 13.41 2.53
CA LEU A 112 -15.44 12.78 3.75
C LEU A 112 -15.93 13.87 4.71
N PRO A 113 -17.23 13.91 5.04
CA PRO A 113 -17.81 15.02 5.83
C PRO A 113 -17.36 15.03 7.29
N ASN A 114 -16.99 13.89 7.87
CA ASN A 114 -16.61 13.71 9.27
C ASN A 114 -15.17 13.17 9.37
N ALA A 115 -14.22 13.87 8.74
CA ALA A 115 -12.82 13.44 8.73
C ALA A 115 -11.94 14.38 9.58
N GLU A 116 -11.16 13.78 10.47
CA GLU A 116 -10.05 14.43 11.18
C GLU A 116 -8.74 14.03 10.50
N VAL A 117 -7.89 15.01 10.22
CA VAL A 117 -6.57 14.79 9.60
C VAL A 117 -5.48 14.94 10.64
N ILE A 118 -4.60 13.95 10.71
CA ILE A 118 -3.36 14.00 11.48
C ILE A 118 -2.21 14.08 10.48
N VAL A 119 -1.44 15.16 10.54
CA VAL A 119 -0.21 15.31 9.76
C VAL A 119 0.94 14.73 10.58
N SER A 120 1.56 13.66 10.08
CA SER A 120 2.67 13.00 10.78
C SER A 120 3.52 12.21 9.80
N ARG A 121 4.85 12.33 9.97
CA ARG A 121 5.85 11.58 9.20
C ARG A 121 6.40 10.44 10.04
N GLY A 122 6.70 9.32 9.37
CA GLY A 122 7.37 8.19 10.02
C GLY A 122 8.82 8.50 10.46
N PRO A 123 9.48 7.58 11.16
CA PRO A 123 9.00 6.23 11.43
C PRO A 123 7.86 6.19 12.47
N PHE A 124 6.87 5.30 12.22
CA PHE A 124 5.77 5.08 13.16
C PHE A 124 6.11 3.93 14.09
N THR A 125 5.80 4.13 15.39
CA THR A 125 6.07 3.13 16.42
C THR A 125 4.76 2.45 16.86
N LEU A 126 4.87 1.23 17.36
CA LEU A 126 3.75 0.48 17.94
C LEU A 126 3.05 1.30 19.05
N GLU A 127 3.82 1.87 19.97
CA GLU A 127 3.27 2.68 21.07
C GLU A 127 2.54 3.93 20.57
N GLY A 128 3.13 4.65 19.59
CA GLY A 128 2.52 5.83 18.99
C GLY A 128 1.21 5.51 18.28
N ASP A 129 1.16 4.42 17.51
CA ASP A 129 -0.06 3.98 16.82
C ASP A 129 -1.12 3.47 17.82
N ARG A 130 -0.70 2.78 18.90
CA ARG A 130 -1.58 2.35 19.98
C ARG A 130 -2.19 3.53 20.72
N GLN A 131 -1.39 4.54 21.07
CA GLN A 131 -1.84 5.74 21.72
C GLN A 131 -2.82 6.54 20.84
N LEU A 132 -2.51 6.67 19.56
CA LEU A 132 -3.39 7.32 18.58
C LEU A 132 -4.75 6.63 18.52
N MET A 133 -4.77 5.31 18.38
CA MET A 133 -6.03 4.55 18.28
C MET A 133 -6.85 4.66 19.58
N ARG A 134 -6.21 4.58 20.75
CA ARG A 134 -6.88 4.75 22.05
C ARG A 134 -7.42 6.15 22.23
N SER A 135 -6.61 7.19 22.01
CA SER A 135 -7.00 8.59 22.25
C SER A 135 -8.14 9.05 21.32
N ARG A 136 -8.26 8.47 20.13
CA ARG A 136 -9.34 8.72 19.16
C ARG A 136 -10.51 7.76 19.31
N GLY A 137 -10.40 6.77 20.20
CA GLY A 137 -11.42 5.74 20.39
C GLY A 137 -11.70 4.95 19.11
N ILE A 138 -10.66 4.63 18.34
CA ILE A 138 -10.78 3.90 17.08
C ILE A 138 -11.42 2.52 17.33
N GLU A 139 -12.39 2.18 16.51
CA GLU A 139 -13.12 0.92 16.55
C GLU A 139 -12.80 0.01 15.37
N PHE A 140 -12.37 0.59 14.24
CA PHE A 140 -11.96 -0.13 13.03
C PHE A 140 -10.70 0.49 12.44
N LEU A 141 -9.78 -0.35 11.99
CA LEU A 141 -8.66 0.05 11.13
C LEU A 141 -8.93 -0.43 9.71
N VAL A 142 -8.80 0.46 8.73
CA VAL A 142 -8.75 0.09 7.30
C VAL A 142 -7.33 0.28 6.81
N ALA A 143 -6.71 -0.77 6.30
CA ALA A 143 -5.34 -0.74 5.83
C ALA A 143 -5.14 -1.57 4.56
N ARG A 144 -4.19 -1.15 3.73
CA ARG A 144 -3.73 -1.94 2.58
C ARG A 144 -2.63 -2.90 3.04
N ASN A 145 -2.64 -4.14 2.55
CA ASN A 145 -1.56 -5.10 2.81
C ASN A 145 -0.27 -4.69 2.08
N SER A 146 0.36 -3.63 2.58
CA SER A 146 1.59 -3.08 1.99
C SER A 146 2.81 -3.97 2.20
N GLY A 147 2.79 -4.81 3.21
CA GLY A 147 3.93 -5.63 3.59
C GLY A 147 5.11 -4.86 4.18
N GLY A 148 6.14 -5.59 4.55
CA GLY A 148 7.37 -5.05 5.13
C GLY A 148 7.21 -4.47 6.53
N GLY A 149 8.32 -4.01 7.12
CA GLY A 149 8.37 -3.52 8.50
C GLY A 149 7.91 -2.08 8.70
N GLY A 150 8.17 -1.18 7.75
CA GLY A 150 8.05 0.26 7.94
C GLY A 150 6.64 0.80 8.24
N ALA A 151 5.59 0.06 7.90
CA ALA A 151 4.20 0.47 8.14
C ALA A 151 3.41 -0.56 8.96
N ARG A 152 4.09 -1.53 9.58
CA ARG A 152 3.46 -2.61 10.33
C ARG A 152 2.94 -2.18 11.70
N ALA A 153 3.52 -1.16 12.30
CA ALA A 153 3.20 -0.70 13.67
C ALA A 153 1.69 -0.56 13.93
N LYS A 154 0.94 0.01 12.99
CA LYS A 154 -0.53 0.15 13.11
C LYS A 154 -1.28 -1.20 13.13
N ILE A 155 -0.76 -2.22 12.46
CA ILE A 155 -1.36 -3.56 12.45
C ILE A 155 -1.13 -4.24 13.79
N ASP A 156 0.10 -4.15 14.31
CA ASP A 156 0.45 -4.70 15.61
C ASP A 156 -0.28 -3.96 16.75
N ALA A 157 -0.44 -2.63 16.65
CA ALA A 157 -1.24 -1.84 17.57
C ALA A 157 -2.73 -2.25 17.56
N ALA A 158 -3.30 -2.47 16.38
CA ALA A 158 -4.68 -2.93 16.24
C ALA A 158 -4.86 -4.33 16.85
N ARG A 159 -3.87 -5.24 16.70
CA ARG A 159 -3.87 -6.56 17.33
C ARG A 159 -3.88 -6.46 18.84
N GLU A 160 -2.98 -5.66 19.46
CA GLU A 160 -2.93 -5.45 20.90
C GLU A 160 -4.22 -4.86 21.46
N LEU A 161 -4.88 -4.01 20.70
CA LEU A 161 -6.16 -3.40 21.07
C LEU A 161 -7.37 -4.28 20.71
N ALA A 162 -7.13 -5.46 20.14
CA ALA A 162 -8.15 -6.37 19.64
C ALA A 162 -9.15 -5.70 18.66
N LEU A 163 -8.69 -4.71 17.89
CA LEU A 163 -9.50 -4.01 16.90
C LEU A 163 -9.66 -4.84 15.62
N PRO A 164 -10.84 -4.85 15.00
CA PRO A 164 -11.01 -5.38 13.67
C PRO A 164 -10.23 -4.54 12.66
N VAL A 165 -9.52 -5.23 11.76
CA VAL A 165 -8.75 -4.63 10.66
C VAL A 165 -9.37 -5.06 9.35
N ILE A 166 -9.92 -4.11 8.60
CA ILE A 166 -10.33 -4.36 7.21
C ILE A 166 -9.06 -4.26 6.37
N MET A 167 -8.57 -5.43 5.95
CA MET A 167 -7.31 -5.57 5.23
C MET A 167 -7.57 -5.66 3.74
N ILE A 168 -7.20 -4.61 3.01
CA ILE A 168 -7.33 -4.58 1.55
C ILE A 168 -6.21 -5.39 0.93
N ALA A 169 -6.58 -6.39 0.12
CA ALA A 169 -5.66 -7.24 -0.60
C ALA A 169 -4.86 -6.46 -1.65
N ARG A 170 -3.69 -6.98 -2.01
CA ARG A 170 -2.91 -6.45 -3.13
C ARG A 170 -3.66 -6.70 -4.44
N PRO A 171 -3.63 -5.74 -5.38
CA PRO A 171 -4.19 -5.97 -6.69
C PRO A 171 -3.44 -7.08 -7.43
N ALA A 172 -4.16 -7.84 -8.25
CA ALA A 172 -3.55 -8.82 -9.13
C ALA A 172 -2.68 -8.10 -10.19
N LEU A 173 -1.47 -8.63 -10.36
CA LEU A 173 -0.51 -8.15 -11.35
C LEU A 173 -0.12 -9.27 -12.31
N PRO A 174 0.31 -8.96 -13.54
CA PRO A 174 0.90 -9.95 -14.43
C PRO A 174 2.08 -10.65 -13.76
N GLU A 175 2.26 -11.93 -14.07
CA GLU A 175 3.39 -12.70 -13.57
C GLU A 175 4.70 -12.08 -14.03
N ARG A 176 5.65 -11.95 -13.11
CA ARG A 176 6.96 -11.40 -13.34
C ARG A 176 7.97 -11.91 -12.32
N PRO A 177 9.27 -11.99 -12.66
CA PRO A 177 10.32 -12.29 -11.69
C PRO A 177 10.29 -11.28 -10.55
N ARG A 178 10.42 -11.75 -9.31
CA ARG A 178 10.40 -10.88 -8.12
C ARG A 178 11.37 -11.36 -7.06
N VAL A 179 11.89 -10.40 -6.31
CA VAL A 179 12.74 -10.57 -5.14
C VAL A 179 12.27 -9.68 -4.00
N GLU A 180 12.73 -9.94 -2.78
CA GLU A 180 12.26 -9.21 -1.59
C GLU A 180 13.33 -8.28 -1.01
N SER A 181 14.58 -8.39 -1.44
CA SER A 181 15.71 -7.62 -0.93
C SER A 181 16.52 -6.91 -2.01
N VAL A 182 17.16 -5.81 -1.63
CA VAL A 182 18.08 -5.08 -2.50
C VAL A 182 19.29 -5.92 -2.87
N ASP A 183 19.77 -6.78 -1.96
CA ASP A 183 20.92 -7.64 -2.22
C ASP A 183 20.64 -8.65 -3.33
N GLU A 184 19.41 -9.18 -3.39
CA GLU A 184 18.98 -10.06 -4.49
C GLU A 184 18.90 -9.30 -5.81
N VAL A 185 18.43 -8.05 -5.80
CA VAL A 185 18.44 -7.19 -7.01
C VAL A 185 19.87 -6.98 -7.51
N LEU A 186 20.80 -6.65 -6.60
CA LEU A 186 22.20 -6.45 -6.96
C LEU A 186 22.86 -7.74 -7.45
N ALA A 187 22.50 -8.89 -6.87
CA ALA A 187 22.97 -10.19 -7.35
C ALA A 187 22.47 -10.50 -8.76
N TRP A 188 21.18 -10.22 -9.03
CA TRP A 188 20.57 -10.40 -10.36
C TRP A 188 21.26 -9.53 -11.41
N LEU A 189 21.45 -8.24 -11.15
CA LEU A 189 22.16 -7.32 -12.06
C LEU A 189 23.59 -7.77 -12.37
N ARG A 190 24.33 -8.28 -11.36
CA ARG A 190 25.69 -8.80 -11.54
C ARG A 190 25.73 -10.10 -12.36
N HIS A 191 24.71 -10.94 -12.23
CA HIS A 191 24.62 -12.18 -12.99
C HIS A 191 24.36 -11.90 -14.46
N ASP A 192 23.41 -11.04 -14.77
CA ASP A 192 23.02 -10.71 -16.13
C ASP A 192 24.13 -9.97 -16.89
N ALA A 193 24.84 -9.06 -16.20
CA ALA A 193 26.02 -8.39 -16.76
C ALA A 193 27.16 -9.34 -17.17
N ARG A 194 27.25 -10.53 -16.54
CA ARG A 194 28.24 -11.56 -16.90
C ARG A 194 27.82 -12.41 -18.10
N LEU A 195 26.51 -12.51 -18.38
CA LEU A 195 25.99 -13.27 -19.50
C LEU A 195 25.95 -12.42 -20.80
N GLY A 196 26.03 -11.10 -20.70
CA GLY A 196 26.05 -10.16 -21.81
C GLY A 196 27.44 -9.67 -22.23
N ALA A 197 28.50 -10.18 -21.59
CA ALA A 197 29.90 -9.93 -21.93
C ALA A 197 30.46 -11.16 -22.61
#